data_0012864f0ac4b80f2b3d2563c234ec88
#
_entry.id   0012864f0ac4b80f2b3d2563c234ec88
#
_cell.length_a   1.000
_cell.length_b   1.000
_cell.length_c   1.000
_cell.angle_alpha   90.00
_cell.angle_beta   90.00
_cell.angle_gamma   90.00
#
_symmetry.space_group_name_H-M   'P 1'
#
loop_
_entity.id
_entity.type
_entity.pdbx_description
1 polymer ?
#
loop_
_entity_poly.entity_id
_entity_poly.type
_entity_poly.pdbx_seq_one_letter_code
_entity_poly.pdbx_strand_id
1 'polypeptide(L)'
;VILLLAWVIIRGKEENRGILYMAGRMVILLPVVGLVGTNNLSTAVIILGIGVILIFVSNPRYLPFVGIGAVGILFIAVFLGMASYRLERLAIWRNPEAYEKGFQTIQGLYAIGSGGIFGKGLGSSLQKLGFVPEAQNDMIFSIICEETGLTGACLVILLFGLLIWRLMVTATHAPDLCGSLIA
;
A
#
# COMPACT_ATOMS: atom_id res chain seq x y z
N VAL A 1 -6.80 0.87 13.59
CA VAL A 1 -7.87 0.25 12.79
C VAL A 1 -7.69 -1.25 12.70
N ILE A 2 -6.53 -1.74 12.24
CA ILE A 2 -6.26 -3.18 12.05
C ILE A 2 -6.49 -3.97 13.34
N LEU A 3 -5.86 -3.56 14.45
CA LEU A 3 -6.02 -4.21 15.75
C LEU A 3 -7.47 -4.21 16.24
N LEU A 4 -8.19 -3.10 16.04
CA LEU A 4 -9.59 -2.99 16.42
C LEU A 4 -10.47 -3.91 15.58
N LEU A 5 -10.24 -3.98 14.28
CA LEU A 5 -10.93 -4.89 13.38
C LEU A 5 -10.65 -6.36 13.74
N ALA A 6 -9.37 -6.72 13.95
CA ALA A 6 -8.99 -8.07 14.36
C ALA A 6 -9.69 -8.45 15.68
N TRP A 7 -9.71 -7.55 16.68
CA TRP A 7 -10.41 -7.77 17.94
C TRP A 7 -11.91 -7.96 17.77
N VAL A 8 -12.57 -7.11 16.96
CA VAL A 8 -14.02 -7.23 16.66
C VAL A 8 -14.33 -8.53 15.92
N ILE A 9 -13.43 -8.95 15.00
CA ILE A 9 -13.54 -10.21 14.27
C ILE A 9 -13.52 -11.40 15.21
N ILE A 10 -12.63 -11.38 16.19
CA ILE A 10 -12.44 -12.48 17.14
C ILE A 10 -13.63 -12.58 18.08
N ARG A 11 -14.05 -11.45 18.64
CA ARG A 11 -15.15 -11.41 19.63
C ARG A 11 -16.50 -11.79 19.05
N GLY A 12 -16.71 -11.56 17.76
CA GLY A 12 -17.96 -11.92 17.07
C GLY A 12 -17.98 -13.31 16.44
N LYS A 13 -16.97 -14.17 16.68
CA LYS A 13 -16.88 -15.51 16.09
C LYS A 13 -17.93 -16.48 16.60
N GLU A 14 -18.51 -16.22 17.76
CA GLU A 14 -19.40 -17.17 18.44
C GLU A 14 -20.85 -17.14 17.94
N GLU A 15 -21.36 -16.05 17.38
CA GLU A 15 -22.82 -15.91 17.31
C GLU A 15 -23.49 -15.87 15.92
N ASN A 16 -22.87 -15.50 14.85
CA ASN A 16 -23.53 -15.60 13.53
C ASN A 16 -22.62 -15.24 12.33
N ARG A 17 -22.37 -16.17 11.43
CA ARG A 17 -21.58 -15.98 10.20
C ARG A 17 -22.41 -15.42 9.03
N GLY A 18 -23.46 -14.66 9.28
CA GLY A 18 -24.37 -14.13 8.28
C GLY A 18 -23.89 -12.80 7.64
N ILE A 19 -24.64 -12.33 6.64
CA ILE A 19 -24.42 -11.05 5.95
C ILE A 19 -24.50 -9.88 6.95
N LEU A 20 -25.38 -9.94 7.96
CA LEU A 20 -25.51 -8.92 9.00
C LEU A 20 -24.21 -8.75 9.82
N TYR A 21 -23.52 -9.83 10.08
CA TYR A 21 -22.24 -9.83 10.78
C TYR A 21 -21.13 -9.13 9.99
N MET A 22 -21.11 -9.36 8.68
CA MET A 22 -20.18 -8.66 7.78
C MET A 22 -20.52 -7.16 7.68
N ALA A 23 -21.81 -6.84 7.57
CA ALA A 23 -22.29 -5.46 7.52
C ALA A 23 -21.93 -4.69 8.79
N GLY A 24 -22.07 -5.30 9.98
CA GLY A 24 -21.68 -4.68 11.25
C GLY A 24 -20.20 -4.31 11.32
N ARG A 25 -19.31 -5.09 10.72
CA ARG A 25 -17.88 -4.78 10.65
C ARG A 25 -17.57 -3.67 9.66
N MET A 26 -18.28 -3.64 8.53
CA MET A 26 -18.17 -2.53 7.57
C MET A 26 -18.64 -1.21 8.18
N VAL A 27 -19.66 -1.22 9.05
CA VAL A 27 -20.14 -0.03 9.78
C VAL A 27 -19.03 0.58 10.66
N ILE A 28 -18.10 -0.20 11.18
CA ILE A 28 -16.95 0.30 11.95
C ILE A 28 -15.85 0.83 11.01
N LEU A 29 -15.62 0.17 9.90
CA LEU A 29 -14.55 0.51 8.95
C LEU A 29 -14.89 1.77 8.15
N LEU A 30 -16.10 1.89 7.63
CA LEU A 30 -16.51 2.96 6.72
C LEU A 30 -16.38 4.38 7.30
N PRO A 31 -16.78 4.68 8.56
CA PRO A 31 -16.58 6.00 9.14
C PRO A 31 -15.10 6.38 9.25
N VAL A 32 -14.23 5.43 9.61
CA VAL A 32 -12.79 5.69 9.71
C VAL A 32 -12.20 5.96 8.32
N VAL A 33 -12.56 5.15 7.33
CA VAL A 33 -12.16 5.34 5.93
C VAL A 33 -12.67 6.69 5.40
N GLY A 34 -13.91 7.06 5.72
CA GLY A 34 -14.50 8.34 5.35
C GLY A 34 -13.74 9.52 5.94
N LEU A 35 -13.49 9.52 7.26
CA LEU A 35 -12.73 10.57 7.94
C LEU A 35 -11.30 10.70 7.40
N VAL A 36 -10.61 9.61 7.16
CA VAL A 36 -9.25 9.64 6.60
C VAL A 36 -9.29 10.09 5.14
N GLY A 37 -10.33 9.67 4.40
CA GLY A 37 -10.49 9.97 2.97
C GLY A 37 -10.69 11.46 2.67
N THR A 38 -11.21 12.24 3.61
CA THR A 38 -11.33 13.70 3.45
C THR A 38 -9.97 14.39 3.35
N ASN A 39 -8.97 13.88 4.06
CA ASN A 39 -7.61 14.45 4.10
C ASN A 39 -6.62 13.69 3.21
N ASN A 40 -6.68 12.38 3.21
CA ASN A 40 -5.72 11.53 2.47
C ASN A 40 -6.41 10.30 1.90
N LEU A 41 -6.76 10.40 0.62
CA LEU A 41 -7.43 9.33 -0.08
C LEU A 41 -6.58 8.05 -0.20
N SER A 42 -5.27 8.20 -0.47
CA SER A 42 -4.39 7.04 -0.63
C SER A 42 -4.37 6.18 0.63
N THR A 43 -4.25 6.82 1.79
CA THR A 43 -4.31 6.16 3.09
C THR A 43 -5.68 5.53 3.35
N ALA A 44 -6.77 6.21 2.96
CA ALA A 44 -8.13 5.67 3.09
C ALA A 44 -8.33 4.39 2.27
N VAL A 45 -7.84 4.36 1.03
CA VAL A 45 -7.89 3.17 0.15
C VAL A 45 -7.08 2.01 0.72
N ILE A 46 -5.90 2.28 1.28
CA ILE A 46 -5.08 1.25 1.94
C ILE A 46 -5.82 0.67 3.16
N ILE A 47 -6.36 1.53 4.01
CA ILE A 47 -7.12 1.09 5.21
C ILE A 47 -8.34 0.26 4.81
N LEU A 48 -9.07 0.68 3.77
CA LEU A 48 -10.20 -0.05 3.23
C LEU A 48 -9.77 -1.42 2.71
N GLY A 49 -8.68 -1.48 1.91
CA GLY A 49 -8.14 -2.72 1.36
C GLY A 49 -7.76 -3.72 2.45
N ILE A 50 -7.00 -3.27 3.46
CA ILE A 50 -6.63 -4.10 4.61
C ILE A 50 -7.87 -4.58 5.36
N GLY A 51 -8.83 -3.69 5.61
CA GLY A 51 -10.07 -4.05 6.30
C GLY A 51 -10.88 -5.10 5.55
N VAL A 52 -11.03 -4.97 4.24
CA VAL A 52 -11.71 -5.95 3.37
C VAL A 52 -10.99 -7.30 3.39
N ILE A 53 -9.65 -7.31 3.31
CA ILE A 53 -8.85 -8.54 3.36
C ILE A 53 -9.03 -9.24 4.71
N LEU A 54 -8.95 -8.53 5.83
CA LEU A 54 -9.16 -9.09 7.16
C LEU A 54 -10.55 -9.72 7.31
N ILE A 55 -11.60 -9.05 6.82
CA ILE A 55 -12.96 -9.57 6.85
C ILE A 55 -13.06 -10.79 5.92
N PHE A 56 -12.42 -10.78 4.76
CA PHE A 56 -12.40 -11.88 3.82
C PHE A 56 -11.76 -13.13 4.43
N VAL A 57 -10.54 -13.00 4.98
CA VAL A 57 -9.82 -14.12 5.60
C VAL A 57 -10.59 -14.72 6.78
N SER A 58 -11.33 -13.90 7.51
CA SER A 58 -12.13 -14.34 8.66
C SER A 58 -13.45 -15.04 8.29
N ASN A 59 -13.91 -14.93 7.05
CA ASN A 59 -15.22 -15.44 6.63
C ASN A 59 -15.10 -16.32 5.37
N PRO A 60 -15.51 -17.62 5.43
CA PRO A 60 -15.36 -18.54 4.29
C PRO A 60 -16.33 -18.27 3.12
N ARG A 61 -17.28 -17.34 3.26
CA ARG A 61 -18.25 -16.98 2.21
C ARG A 61 -17.68 -15.91 1.30
N TYR A 62 -17.27 -16.26 0.09
CA TYR A 62 -16.68 -15.33 -0.89
C TYR A 62 -17.71 -14.53 -1.71
N LEU A 63 -18.96 -15.00 -1.82
CA LEU A 63 -19.97 -14.37 -2.67
C LEU A 63 -20.23 -12.88 -2.34
N PRO A 64 -20.39 -12.46 -1.07
CA PRO A 64 -20.54 -11.05 -0.73
C PRO A 64 -19.35 -10.19 -1.10
N PHE A 65 -18.12 -10.77 -1.12
CA PHE A 65 -16.90 -10.04 -1.46
C PHE A 65 -16.79 -9.75 -2.96
N VAL A 66 -17.38 -10.59 -3.81
CA VAL A 66 -17.51 -10.30 -5.24
C VAL A 66 -18.34 -9.04 -5.44
N GLY A 67 -19.45 -8.90 -4.71
CA GLY A 67 -20.28 -7.69 -4.73
C GLY A 67 -19.54 -6.45 -4.21
N ILE A 68 -18.84 -6.56 -3.07
CA ILE A 68 -18.02 -5.48 -2.51
C ILE A 68 -16.91 -5.09 -3.49
N GLY A 69 -16.25 -6.06 -4.11
CA GLY A 69 -15.22 -5.83 -5.12
C GLY A 69 -15.77 -5.09 -6.34
N ALA A 70 -16.92 -5.49 -6.85
CA ALA A 70 -17.58 -4.82 -7.99
C ALA A 70 -17.96 -3.37 -7.66
N VAL A 71 -18.54 -3.13 -6.48
CA VAL A 71 -18.85 -1.77 -5.99
C VAL A 71 -17.57 -0.96 -5.77
N GLY A 72 -16.52 -1.56 -5.25
CA GLY A 72 -15.21 -0.92 -5.07
C GLY A 72 -14.57 -0.49 -6.41
N ILE A 73 -14.61 -1.35 -7.41
CA ILE A 73 -14.12 -1.03 -8.76
C ILE A 73 -14.94 0.09 -9.38
N LEU A 74 -16.27 0.04 -9.28
CA LEU A 74 -17.16 1.09 -9.77
C LEU A 74 -16.86 2.41 -9.06
N PHE A 75 -16.70 2.40 -7.74
CA PHE A 75 -16.34 3.57 -6.94
C PHE A 75 -15.01 4.17 -7.39
N ILE A 76 -13.98 3.33 -7.59
CA ILE A 76 -12.67 3.78 -8.08
C ILE A 76 -12.80 4.40 -9.47
N ALA A 77 -13.57 3.78 -10.39
CA ALA A 77 -13.76 4.27 -11.74
C ALA A 77 -14.45 5.65 -11.74
N VAL A 78 -15.54 5.79 -11.01
CA VAL A 78 -16.27 7.07 -10.86
C VAL A 78 -15.35 8.11 -10.18
N PHE A 79 -14.66 7.73 -9.14
CA PHE A 79 -13.83 8.63 -8.36
C PHE A 79 -12.58 9.12 -9.14
N LEU A 80 -12.00 8.28 -9.98
CA LEU A 80 -10.94 8.68 -10.91
C LEU A 80 -11.47 9.63 -11.98
N GLY A 81 -12.68 9.39 -12.50
CA GLY A 81 -13.30 10.23 -13.52
C GLY A 81 -13.73 11.62 -13.03
N MET A 82 -14.05 11.78 -11.74
CA MET A 82 -14.51 13.04 -11.18
C MET A 82 -13.41 14.07 -10.90
N ALA A 83 -12.15 13.68 -10.88
CA ALA A 83 -11.04 14.57 -10.53
C ALA A 83 -9.95 14.55 -11.61
N SER A 84 -9.92 15.57 -12.44
CA SER A 84 -8.96 15.73 -13.55
C SER A 84 -7.49 15.66 -13.10
N TYR A 85 -7.15 16.13 -11.90
CA TYR A 85 -5.78 16.09 -11.36
C TYR A 85 -5.25 14.65 -11.14
N ARG A 86 -6.15 13.65 -10.98
CA ARG A 86 -5.76 12.24 -10.82
C ARG A 86 -5.41 11.60 -12.14
N LEU A 87 -6.14 11.95 -13.19
CA LEU A 87 -5.81 11.56 -14.56
C LEU A 87 -4.49 12.22 -15.00
N GLU A 88 -4.26 13.49 -14.60
CA GLU A 88 -2.98 14.17 -14.81
C GLU A 88 -1.81 13.41 -14.15
N ARG A 89 -1.95 12.91 -12.91
CA ARG A 89 -0.91 12.09 -12.27
C ARG A 89 -0.60 10.80 -13.04
N LEU A 90 -1.62 10.15 -13.62
CA LEU A 90 -1.42 8.98 -14.46
C LEU A 90 -0.69 9.34 -15.78
N ALA A 91 -1.03 10.48 -16.37
CA ALA A 91 -0.38 11.00 -17.55
C ALA A 91 1.10 11.37 -17.28
N ILE A 92 1.38 12.03 -16.14
CA ILE A 92 2.73 12.33 -15.68
C ILE A 92 3.55 11.06 -15.45
N TRP A 93 2.95 10.04 -14.84
CA TRP A 93 3.64 8.76 -14.63
C TRP A 93 4.01 8.08 -15.96
N ARG A 94 3.15 8.17 -16.96
CA ARG A 94 3.38 7.57 -18.28
C ARG A 94 4.38 8.36 -19.13
N ASN A 95 4.36 9.68 -19.04
CA ASN A 95 5.26 10.57 -19.78
C ASN A 95 5.69 11.76 -18.89
N PRO A 96 6.62 11.53 -17.96
CA PRO A 96 7.01 12.54 -16.99
C PRO A 96 7.71 13.74 -17.64
N GLU A 97 8.36 13.57 -18.79
CA GLU A 97 9.07 14.63 -19.49
C GLU A 97 8.13 15.73 -20.06
N ALA A 98 6.88 15.38 -20.30
CA ALA A 98 5.89 16.33 -20.84
C ALA A 98 5.30 17.29 -19.77
N TYR A 99 5.61 17.10 -18.50
CA TYR A 99 4.99 17.83 -17.40
C TYR A 99 6.02 18.35 -16.40
N GLU A 100 5.90 19.60 -15.99
CA GLU A 100 6.76 20.19 -14.94
C GLU A 100 6.75 19.37 -13.63
N LYS A 101 5.57 18.84 -13.26
CA LYS A 101 5.40 17.98 -12.07
C LYS A 101 6.06 16.61 -12.22
N GLY A 102 6.51 16.23 -13.42
CA GLY A 102 7.26 15.01 -13.68
C GLY A 102 8.73 15.07 -13.27
N PHE A 103 9.22 16.25 -12.93
CA PHE A 103 10.64 16.48 -12.56
C PHE A 103 11.13 15.52 -11.47
N GLN A 104 10.35 15.32 -10.41
CA GLN A 104 10.69 14.38 -9.33
C GLN A 104 10.88 12.94 -9.85
N THR A 105 10.00 12.48 -10.73
CA THR A 105 10.07 11.14 -11.32
C THR A 105 11.32 11.00 -12.19
N ILE A 106 11.63 12.01 -13.01
CA ILE A 106 12.81 12.02 -13.89
C ILE A 106 14.10 11.98 -13.06
N GLN A 107 14.19 12.81 -12.02
CA GLN A 107 15.35 12.82 -11.14
C GLN A 107 15.52 11.49 -10.39
N GLY A 108 14.41 10.86 -9.97
CA GLY A 108 14.45 9.52 -9.41
C GLY A 108 14.95 8.46 -10.37
N LEU A 109 14.55 8.53 -11.66
CA LEU A 109 15.06 7.65 -12.70
C LEU A 109 16.56 7.88 -12.97
N TYR A 110 17.01 9.14 -12.97
CA TYR A 110 18.42 9.46 -13.09
C TYR A 110 19.23 8.92 -11.90
N ALA A 111 18.72 9.03 -10.68
CA ALA A 111 19.34 8.44 -9.50
C ALA A 111 19.55 6.93 -9.69
N ILE A 112 18.48 6.20 -10.06
CA ILE A 112 18.55 4.75 -10.31
C ILE A 112 19.54 4.42 -11.42
N GLY A 113 19.45 5.12 -12.57
CA GLY A 113 20.32 4.86 -13.72
C GLY A 113 21.78 5.18 -13.45
N SER A 114 22.06 6.21 -12.65
CA SER A 114 23.43 6.65 -12.35
C SER A 114 24.16 5.75 -11.35
N GLY A 115 23.42 4.93 -10.57
CA GLY A 115 24.02 4.00 -9.60
C GLY A 115 24.74 2.81 -10.24
N GLY A 116 24.36 2.41 -11.45
CA GLY A 116 24.94 1.24 -12.10
C GLY A 116 24.79 -0.05 -11.29
N ILE A 117 25.77 -0.96 -11.38
CA ILE A 117 25.73 -2.26 -10.69
C ILE A 117 26.12 -2.12 -9.21
N PHE A 118 27.20 -1.38 -8.91
CA PHE A 118 27.78 -1.32 -7.57
C PHE A 118 27.52 -0.01 -6.81
N GLY A 119 26.84 0.95 -7.45
CA GLY A 119 26.57 2.25 -6.86
C GLY A 119 27.76 3.22 -6.90
N LYS A 120 27.49 4.46 -6.47
CA LYS A 120 28.50 5.53 -6.33
C LYS A 120 29.19 5.51 -4.97
N GLY A 121 28.75 4.68 -4.06
CA GLY A 121 29.22 4.61 -2.67
C GLY A 121 28.22 5.24 -1.69
N LEU A 122 28.21 4.72 -0.47
CA LEU A 122 27.35 5.21 0.61
C LEU A 122 27.67 6.68 0.91
N GLY A 123 26.64 7.49 1.01
CA GLY A 123 26.78 8.92 1.27
C GLY A 123 27.11 9.76 0.02
N SER A 124 27.37 9.16 -1.15
CA SER A 124 27.85 9.84 -2.36
C SER A 124 26.74 10.17 -3.36
N SER A 125 25.47 10.02 -3.00
CA SER A 125 24.36 10.43 -3.85
C SER A 125 24.38 11.94 -4.06
N LEU A 126 24.41 12.37 -5.33
CA LEU A 126 24.25 13.77 -5.71
C LEU A 126 22.78 14.20 -5.67
N GLN A 127 21.90 13.27 -5.98
CA GLN A 127 20.47 13.54 -6.09
C GLN A 127 19.81 13.90 -4.73
N LYS A 128 20.35 13.40 -3.63
CA LYS A 128 19.89 13.75 -2.27
C LYS A 128 20.19 15.19 -1.86
N LEU A 129 21.14 15.86 -2.54
CA LEU A 129 21.57 17.22 -2.20
C LEU A 129 20.62 18.32 -2.73
N GLY A 130 19.35 17.99 -2.98
CA GLY A 130 18.30 18.93 -3.36
C GLY A 130 17.82 18.80 -4.80
N PHE A 131 18.38 17.88 -5.60
CA PHE A 131 17.89 17.63 -6.95
C PHE A 131 16.59 16.80 -6.96
N VAL A 132 16.43 15.88 -6.00
CA VAL A 132 15.19 15.11 -5.82
C VAL A 132 14.38 15.73 -4.68
N PRO A 133 13.19 16.30 -4.95
CA PRO A 133 12.28 16.73 -3.90
C PRO A 133 11.88 15.53 -3.02
N GLU A 134 11.76 15.74 -1.71
CA GLU A 134 11.37 14.70 -0.73
C GLU A 134 12.18 13.39 -0.85
N ALA A 135 13.47 13.52 -1.14
CA ALA A 135 14.39 12.39 -1.37
C ALA A 135 14.38 11.35 -0.24
N GLN A 136 14.22 11.81 1.01
CA GLN A 136 14.20 10.98 2.22
C GLN A 136 12.85 10.30 2.51
N ASN A 137 11.78 10.75 1.86
CA ASN A 137 10.43 10.22 2.03
C ASN A 137 10.05 9.32 0.84
N ASP A 138 9.51 9.93 -0.21
CA ASP A 138 8.90 9.21 -1.33
C ASP A 138 9.93 8.60 -2.30
N MET A 139 11.17 9.10 -2.30
CA MET A 139 12.21 8.72 -3.28
C MET A 139 13.43 8.04 -2.63
N ILE A 140 13.31 7.57 -1.39
CA ILE A 140 14.44 6.95 -0.67
C ILE A 140 15.02 5.73 -1.41
N PHE A 141 14.19 4.94 -2.06
CA PHE A 141 14.65 3.79 -2.83
C PHE A 141 15.51 4.18 -4.02
N SER A 142 15.21 5.30 -4.70
CA SER A 142 16.04 5.83 -5.78
C SER A 142 17.42 6.26 -5.28
N ILE A 143 17.49 6.85 -4.07
CA ILE A 143 18.77 7.21 -3.43
C ILE A 143 19.57 5.96 -3.06
N ILE A 144 18.91 4.93 -2.52
CA ILE A 144 19.56 3.64 -2.24
C ILE A 144 20.15 3.06 -3.54
N CYS A 145 19.40 3.08 -4.64
CA CYS A 145 19.88 2.62 -5.95
C CYS A 145 21.08 3.43 -6.43
N GLU A 146 21.11 4.76 -6.24
CA GLU A 146 22.26 5.58 -6.62
C GLU A 146 23.51 5.24 -5.80
N GLU A 147 23.37 5.08 -4.48
CA GLU A 147 24.50 4.86 -3.58
C GLU A 147 25.03 3.42 -3.62
N THR A 148 24.16 2.42 -3.71
CA THR A 148 24.51 0.99 -3.60
C THR A 148 24.35 0.22 -4.93
N GLY A 149 23.81 0.86 -5.94
CA GLY A 149 23.58 0.28 -7.25
C GLY A 149 22.51 -0.81 -7.26
N LEU A 150 22.50 -1.56 -8.36
CA LEU A 150 21.59 -2.69 -8.54
C LEU A 150 21.76 -3.76 -7.46
N THR A 151 22.98 -3.99 -6.97
CA THR A 151 23.26 -4.96 -5.92
C THR A 151 22.56 -4.61 -4.61
N GLY A 152 22.61 -3.34 -4.19
CA GLY A 152 21.92 -2.87 -3.00
C GLY A 152 20.40 -2.86 -3.17
N ALA A 153 19.90 -2.45 -4.33
CA ALA A 153 18.49 -2.51 -4.66
C ALA A 153 17.94 -3.93 -4.57
N CYS A 154 18.63 -4.91 -5.16
CA CYS A 154 18.26 -6.33 -5.06
C CYS A 154 18.30 -6.84 -3.62
N LEU A 155 19.30 -6.44 -2.83
CA LEU A 155 19.39 -6.82 -1.42
C LEU A 155 18.18 -6.30 -0.63
N VAL A 156 17.80 -5.04 -0.80
CA VAL A 156 16.65 -4.44 -0.14
C VAL A 156 15.36 -5.18 -0.51
N ILE A 157 15.14 -5.45 -1.80
CA ILE A 157 13.96 -6.20 -2.27
C ILE A 157 13.96 -7.61 -1.69
N LEU A 158 15.11 -8.30 -1.65
CA LEU A 158 15.25 -9.62 -1.05
C LEU A 158 14.89 -9.61 0.43
N LEU A 159 15.37 -8.61 1.19
CA LEU A 159 15.07 -8.47 2.62
C LEU A 159 13.57 -8.26 2.87
N PHE A 160 12.91 -7.44 2.06
CA PHE A 160 11.46 -7.28 2.11
C PHE A 160 10.73 -8.58 1.75
N GLY A 161 11.20 -9.30 0.74
CA GLY A 161 10.65 -10.61 0.38
C GLY A 161 10.78 -11.64 1.52
N LEU A 162 11.93 -11.69 2.18
CA LEU A 162 12.16 -12.54 3.35
C LEU A 162 11.29 -12.12 4.54
N LEU A 163 11.09 -10.82 4.76
CA LEU A 163 10.21 -10.31 5.80
C LEU A 163 8.76 -10.76 5.55
N ILE A 164 8.25 -10.56 4.33
CA ILE A 164 6.89 -10.99 3.95
C ILE A 164 6.75 -12.51 4.11
N TRP A 165 7.72 -13.27 3.62
CA TRP A 165 7.71 -14.72 3.78
C TRP A 165 7.68 -15.13 5.27
N ARG A 166 8.49 -14.47 6.11
CA ARG A 166 8.51 -14.76 7.55
C ARG A 166 7.19 -14.41 8.24
N LEU A 167 6.58 -13.29 7.87
CA LEU A 167 5.24 -12.91 8.36
C LEU A 167 4.19 -13.94 7.93
N MET A 168 4.21 -14.40 6.69
CA MET A 168 3.30 -15.45 6.21
C MET A 168 3.47 -16.77 6.99
N VAL A 169 4.71 -17.19 7.24
CA VAL A 169 5.00 -18.38 8.06
C VAL A 169 4.48 -18.19 9.48
N THR A 170 4.67 -17.01 10.06
CA THR A 170 4.17 -16.70 11.41
C THR A 170 2.64 -16.73 11.44
N ALA A 171 1.98 -16.13 10.46
CA ALA A 171 0.52 -16.13 10.34
C ALA A 171 -0.07 -17.54 10.23
N THR A 172 0.56 -18.41 9.44
CA THR A 172 0.08 -19.80 9.23
C THR A 172 0.31 -20.73 10.43
N HIS A 173 1.30 -20.42 11.27
CA HIS A 173 1.61 -21.20 12.48
C HIS A 173 1.12 -20.57 13.77
N ALA A 174 0.37 -19.47 13.68
CA ALA A 174 -0.19 -18.82 14.86
C ALA A 174 -1.19 -19.76 15.57
N PRO A 175 -1.12 -19.89 16.92
CA PRO A 175 -1.97 -20.79 17.67
C PRO A 175 -3.44 -20.36 17.71
N ASP A 176 -3.68 -19.09 17.45
CA ASP A 176 -5.02 -18.48 17.48
C ASP A 176 -5.28 -17.60 16.24
N LEU A 177 -6.56 -17.36 15.97
CA LEU A 177 -6.97 -16.51 14.86
C LEU A 177 -6.46 -15.07 15.03
N CYS A 178 -6.28 -14.61 16.27
CA CYS A 178 -5.81 -13.27 16.57
C CYS A 178 -4.38 -13.06 16.05
N GLY A 179 -3.48 -13.95 16.42
CA GLY A 179 -2.09 -13.94 15.95
C GLY A 179 -2.00 -14.05 14.43
N SER A 180 -2.81 -14.93 13.84
CA SER A 180 -2.86 -15.09 12.38
C SER A 180 -3.34 -13.83 11.63
N LEU A 181 -4.30 -13.09 12.17
CA LEU A 181 -4.83 -11.87 11.54
C LEU A 181 -3.94 -10.64 11.74
N ILE A 182 -3.09 -10.64 12.77
CA ILE A 182 -2.18 -9.52 13.08
C ILE A 182 -0.84 -9.66 12.36
N ALA A 183 -0.38 -10.90 12.14
CA ALA A 183 0.85 -11.20 11.41
C ALA A 183 0.68 -11.02 9.90
#